data_cdfb0c9355d0bb643a03ef4ac28e7327
#
_entry.id   cdfb0c9355d0bb643a03ef4ac28e7327
#
_cell.length_a   1.000
_cell.length_b   1.000
_cell.length_c   1.000
_cell.angle_alpha   90.00
_cell.angle_beta   90.00
_cell.angle_gamma   90.00
#
_symmetry.space_group_name_H-M   'P 1'
#
loop_
_entity.id
_entity.type
_entity.pdbx_description
1 polymer ?
#
loop_
_entity_poly.entity_id
_entity_poly.type
_entity_poly.pdbx_seq_one_letter_code
_entity_poly.pdbx_strand_id
1 'polypeptide(L)'
;AAGDAPVAEFKVAKGKEVPCFGLTSTVAGSDAGSLVDNGIVCYGKHEGNKVLGLRLNWEKRYITLAPIATVIGLAFKAYDPDNLLPADHPLYKKNDLGITCALIPRKTEGLSIGTRHRPIGEPFQNGPIYGKDVFIPMDWVIGGDKMIGHGWRMLMECLSVGRGISLPVTGASATQAMLLTTSTYAQTREQ
;
A
#
# COMPACT_ATOMS: atom_id res chain seq x y z
N ALA A 1 -26.12 10.52 3.20
CA ALA A 1 -24.97 11.10 3.88
C ALA A 1 -23.74 10.45 3.24
N ALA A 2 -22.88 11.24 2.59
CA ALA A 2 -21.61 10.76 2.09
C ALA A 2 -20.74 10.45 3.30
N GLY A 3 -20.35 9.17 3.47
CA GLY A 3 -19.48 8.75 4.56
C GLY A 3 -18.11 9.46 4.48
N ASP A 4 -17.49 9.63 5.64
CA ASP A 4 -16.25 10.40 5.84
C ASP A 4 -14.97 9.74 5.29
N ALA A 5 -15.06 8.70 4.45
CA ALA A 5 -13.93 8.15 3.70
C ALA A 5 -13.12 9.21 2.94
N PRO A 6 -13.74 10.28 2.42
CA PRO A 6 -13.05 11.39 1.79
C PRO A 6 -12.12 12.18 2.71
N VAL A 7 -12.20 12.06 4.04
CA VAL A 7 -11.45 12.93 4.95
C VAL A 7 -9.94 12.65 4.91
N ALA A 8 -9.52 11.39 4.90
CA ALA A 8 -8.10 11.05 4.84
C ALA A 8 -7.53 11.33 3.43
N GLU A 9 -8.24 10.93 2.38
CA GLU A 9 -7.88 11.20 0.99
C GLU A 9 -7.79 12.71 0.72
N PHE A 10 -8.74 13.48 1.23
CA PHE A 10 -8.77 14.93 1.10
C PHE A 10 -7.63 15.63 1.86
N LYS A 11 -7.24 15.12 3.04
CA LYS A 11 -6.09 15.64 3.80
C LYS A 11 -4.77 15.37 3.09
N VAL A 12 -4.61 14.18 2.49
CA VAL A 12 -3.45 13.85 1.65
C VAL A 12 -3.39 14.78 0.44
N ALA A 13 -4.49 14.95 -0.29
CA ALA A 13 -4.55 15.82 -1.46
C ALA A 13 -4.23 17.29 -1.12
N LYS A 14 -4.56 17.74 0.09
CA LYS A 14 -4.23 19.09 0.60
C LYS A 14 -2.81 19.20 1.19
N GLY A 15 -2.01 18.14 1.16
CA GLY A 15 -0.67 18.13 1.75
C GLY A 15 -0.63 18.24 3.28
N LYS A 16 -1.76 17.94 3.96
CA LYS A 16 -1.85 17.95 5.43
C LYS A 16 -1.38 16.64 6.06
N GLU A 17 -1.32 15.57 5.27
CA GLU A 17 -0.86 14.25 5.67
C GLU A 17 0.24 13.78 4.72
N VAL A 18 1.20 13.03 5.24
CA VAL A 18 2.26 12.41 4.47
C VAL A 18 1.91 10.93 4.28
N PRO A 19 1.53 10.51 3.07
CA PRO A 19 1.20 9.11 2.83
C PRO A 19 2.44 8.26 2.57
N CYS A 20 2.36 6.97 2.93
CA CYS A 20 3.15 5.92 2.32
C CYS A 20 2.22 4.83 1.79
N PHE A 21 2.72 3.91 0.96
CA PHE A 21 1.91 2.83 0.42
C PHE A 21 2.57 1.47 0.60
N GLY A 22 1.98 0.62 1.45
CA GLY A 22 2.42 -0.72 1.77
C GLY A 22 1.88 -1.75 0.77
N LEU A 23 2.64 -2.06 -0.28
CA LEU A 23 2.34 -3.12 -1.24
C LEU A 23 3.29 -4.30 -1.06
N THR A 24 4.60 -4.09 -1.19
CA THR A 24 5.61 -5.14 -1.12
C THR A 24 5.65 -5.79 0.26
N SER A 25 5.42 -7.10 0.31
CA SER A 25 5.54 -7.89 1.54
C SER A 25 6.88 -8.62 1.61
N THR A 26 7.12 -9.34 2.71
CA THR A 26 8.36 -10.11 2.91
C THR A 26 8.51 -11.27 1.93
N VAL A 27 7.41 -11.79 1.41
CA VAL A 27 7.36 -12.96 0.52
C VAL A 27 6.82 -12.65 -0.88
N ALA A 28 6.27 -11.46 -1.12
CA ALA A 28 5.70 -11.04 -2.39
C ALA A 28 6.23 -9.66 -2.79
N GLY A 29 7.17 -9.64 -3.72
CA GLY A 29 7.75 -8.43 -4.32
C GLY A 29 7.24 -8.22 -5.74
N SER A 30 7.93 -8.78 -6.73
CA SER A 30 7.57 -8.66 -8.16
C SER A 30 6.20 -9.25 -8.46
N ASP A 31 5.87 -10.39 -7.86
CA ASP A 31 4.52 -10.95 -7.88
C ASP A 31 3.68 -10.37 -6.73
N ALA A 32 3.26 -9.12 -6.90
CA ALA A 32 2.45 -8.43 -5.90
C ALA A 32 1.05 -9.06 -5.71
N GLY A 33 0.57 -9.85 -6.68
CA GLY A 33 -0.68 -10.61 -6.56
C GLY A 33 -0.64 -11.73 -5.52
N SER A 34 0.56 -12.24 -5.22
CA SER A 34 0.78 -13.33 -4.25
C SER A 34 0.98 -12.83 -2.81
N LEU A 35 0.63 -11.60 -2.50
CA LEU A 35 0.72 -11.06 -1.13
C LEU A 35 -0.06 -11.93 -0.15
N VAL A 36 0.50 -12.11 1.05
CA VAL A 36 -0.06 -12.96 2.13
C VAL A 36 -0.73 -12.14 3.24
N ASP A 37 -0.53 -10.85 3.20
CA ASP A 37 -1.15 -9.91 4.14
C ASP A 37 -2.67 -9.99 4.01
N ASN A 38 -3.38 -10.04 5.12
CA ASN A 38 -4.80 -10.36 5.12
C ASN A 38 -5.62 -9.42 5.99
N GLY A 39 -6.91 -9.35 5.66
CA GLY A 39 -7.92 -8.67 6.43
C GLY A 39 -9.19 -9.52 6.48
N ILE A 40 -9.70 -9.75 7.68
CA ILE A 40 -10.92 -10.55 7.90
C ILE A 40 -12.04 -9.61 8.30
N VAL A 41 -13.16 -9.69 7.59
CA VAL A 41 -14.37 -8.94 7.91
C VAL A 41 -14.86 -9.34 9.30
N CYS A 42 -15.06 -8.37 10.16
CA CYS A 42 -15.53 -8.61 11.53
C CYS A 42 -16.18 -7.36 12.11
N TYR A 43 -16.89 -7.54 13.22
CA TYR A 43 -17.34 -6.40 14.04
C TYR A 43 -16.25 -6.00 15.03
N GLY A 44 -16.01 -4.70 15.17
CA GLY A 44 -15.10 -4.12 16.14
C GLY A 44 -15.65 -2.82 16.73
N LYS A 45 -14.89 -2.24 17.68
CA LYS A 45 -15.23 -0.94 18.27
C LYS A 45 -14.48 0.17 17.55
N HIS A 46 -15.18 1.19 17.09
CA HIS A 46 -14.63 2.42 16.56
C HIS A 46 -15.42 3.61 17.12
N GLU A 47 -14.71 4.57 17.72
CA GLU A 47 -15.32 5.76 18.37
C GLU A 47 -16.45 5.41 19.35
N GLY A 48 -16.26 4.31 20.13
CA GLY A 48 -17.24 3.85 21.11
C GLY A 48 -18.39 3.00 20.54
N ASN A 49 -18.56 2.94 19.23
CA ASN A 49 -19.62 2.19 18.55
C ASN A 49 -19.12 0.83 18.06
N LYS A 50 -20.01 -0.17 18.02
CA LYS A 50 -19.77 -1.44 17.34
C LYS A 50 -20.08 -1.26 15.86
N VAL A 51 -19.06 -1.38 15.02
CA VAL A 51 -19.15 -1.19 13.56
C VAL A 51 -18.62 -2.41 12.82
N LEU A 52 -19.10 -2.62 11.59
CA LEU A 52 -18.51 -3.57 10.67
C LEU A 52 -17.18 -2.99 10.16
N GLY A 53 -16.16 -3.85 10.07
CA GLY A 53 -14.83 -3.45 9.65
C GLY A 53 -13.98 -4.65 9.25
N LEU A 54 -12.69 -4.46 9.25
CA LEU A 54 -11.70 -5.46 8.89
C LEU A 54 -10.64 -5.56 9.99
N ARG A 55 -10.25 -6.78 10.34
CA ARG A 55 -9.12 -7.05 11.22
C ARG A 55 -7.93 -7.48 10.39
N LEU A 56 -6.91 -6.67 10.41
CA LEU A 56 -5.78 -6.75 9.49
C LEU A 56 -4.53 -7.31 10.15
N ASN A 57 -3.78 -8.14 9.41
CA ASN A 57 -2.45 -8.59 9.76
C ASN A 57 -1.54 -8.45 8.53
N TRP A 58 -0.38 -7.79 8.71
CA TRP A 58 0.56 -7.58 7.61
C TRP A 58 1.99 -7.40 8.07
N GLU A 59 2.91 -7.70 7.15
CA GLU A 59 4.32 -7.38 7.25
C GLU A 59 4.81 -6.87 5.90
N LYS A 60 5.04 -5.57 5.79
CA LYS A 60 5.52 -4.91 4.57
C LYS A 60 6.95 -4.42 4.75
N ARG A 61 7.74 -4.44 3.67
CA ARG A 61 9.12 -3.97 3.68
C ARG A 61 9.42 -3.04 2.51
N TYR A 62 10.49 -2.28 2.65
CA TYR A 62 10.94 -1.31 1.64
C TYR A 62 9.89 -0.24 1.31
N ILE A 63 9.12 0.18 2.31
CA ILE A 63 8.06 1.14 2.10
C ILE A 63 8.62 2.55 2.15
N THR A 64 8.62 3.21 1.00
CA THR A 64 9.05 4.61 0.84
C THR A 64 8.18 5.52 1.68
N LEU A 65 8.80 6.46 2.39
CA LEU A 65 8.21 7.41 3.34
C LEU A 65 7.65 6.78 4.63
N ALA A 66 7.62 5.46 4.81
CA ALA A 66 7.09 4.85 6.04
C ALA A 66 7.62 5.47 7.35
N PRO A 67 8.93 5.77 7.50
CA PRO A 67 9.44 6.37 8.74
C PRO A 67 8.81 7.70 9.14
N ILE A 68 8.35 8.48 8.17
CA ILE A 68 7.77 9.82 8.39
C ILE A 68 6.28 9.90 8.03
N ALA A 69 5.70 8.83 7.50
CA ALA A 69 4.30 8.81 7.10
C ALA A 69 3.36 9.06 8.28
N THR A 70 2.27 9.79 8.04
CA THR A 70 1.19 10.05 8.98
C THR A 70 -0.04 9.22 8.67
N VAL A 71 -0.16 8.76 7.42
CA VAL A 71 -1.19 7.83 6.95
C VAL A 71 -0.57 6.73 6.11
N ILE A 72 -1.06 5.52 6.28
CA ILE A 72 -0.57 4.32 5.60
C ILE A 72 -1.64 3.86 4.61
N GLY A 73 -1.36 3.93 3.32
CA GLY A 73 -2.08 3.16 2.33
C GLY A 73 -1.61 1.71 2.41
N LEU A 74 -2.52 0.77 2.50
CA LEU A 74 -2.21 -0.65 2.65
C LEU A 74 -2.97 -1.48 1.63
N ALA A 75 -2.27 -2.37 0.91
CA ALA A 75 -2.87 -3.42 0.10
C ALA A 75 -2.80 -4.76 0.84
N PHE A 76 -3.93 -5.47 0.90
CA PHE A 76 -4.08 -6.76 1.57
C PHE A 76 -5.18 -7.59 0.90
N LYS A 77 -5.19 -8.90 1.10
CA LYS A 77 -6.30 -9.77 0.70
C LYS A 77 -7.40 -9.72 1.74
N ALA A 78 -8.62 -9.42 1.34
CA ALA A 78 -9.79 -9.40 2.22
C ALA A 78 -10.54 -10.73 2.16
N TYR A 79 -11.05 -11.17 3.31
CA TYR A 79 -11.82 -12.41 3.47
C TYR A 79 -13.05 -12.16 4.35
N ASP A 80 -14.17 -12.84 4.01
CA ASP A 80 -15.41 -12.82 4.80
C ASP A 80 -15.90 -14.25 5.09
N PRO A 81 -15.20 -15.01 5.95
CA PRO A 81 -15.56 -16.39 6.26
C PRO A 81 -16.92 -16.52 6.96
N ASP A 82 -17.35 -15.49 7.68
CA ASP A 82 -18.58 -15.49 8.46
C ASP A 82 -19.79 -14.89 7.71
N ASN A 83 -19.59 -14.47 6.44
CA ASN A 83 -20.61 -13.85 5.59
C ASN A 83 -21.27 -12.62 6.25
N LEU A 84 -20.45 -11.73 6.80
CA LEU A 84 -20.92 -10.54 7.51
C LEU A 84 -21.23 -9.35 6.59
N LEU A 85 -20.79 -9.40 5.33
CA LEU A 85 -21.15 -8.37 4.35
C LEU A 85 -22.67 -8.32 4.12
N PRO A 86 -23.26 -7.13 3.94
CA PRO A 86 -24.68 -6.97 3.68
C PRO A 86 -25.17 -7.78 2.47
N ALA A 87 -26.43 -8.23 2.49
CA ALA A 87 -26.98 -9.08 1.45
C ALA A 87 -27.06 -8.43 0.06
N ASP A 88 -27.06 -7.10 0.02
CA ASP A 88 -27.01 -6.28 -1.21
C ASP A 88 -25.59 -6.01 -1.70
N HIS A 89 -24.56 -6.44 -0.96
CA HIS A 89 -23.17 -6.26 -1.36
C HIS A 89 -22.82 -7.19 -2.53
N PRO A 90 -22.09 -6.71 -3.59
CA PRO A 90 -21.77 -7.54 -4.77
C PRO A 90 -20.96 -8.81 -4.47
N LEU A 91 -20.23 -8.82 -3.36
CA LEU A 91 -19.41 -9.95 -2.91
C LEU A 91 -20.06 -10.75 -1.76
N TYR A 92 -21.35 -10.54 -1.50
CA TYR A 92 -22.08 -11.30 -0.49
C TYR A 92 -21.92 -12.80 -0.67
N LYS A 93 -21.66 -13.55 0.40
CA LYS A 93 -21.36 -14.98 0.43
C LYS A 93 -20.09 -15.43 -0.29
N LYS A 94 -19.20 -14.51 -0.65
CA LYS A 94 -17.85 -14.86 -1.09
C LYS A 94 -16.90 -14.81 0.10
N ASN A 95 -16.12 -15.88 0.28
CA ASN A 95 -15.10 -15.91 1.33
C ASN A 95 -13.86 -15.12 0.93
N ASP A 96 -13.30 -15.34 -0.25
CA ASP A 96 -12.20 -14.55 -0.80
C ASP A 96 -12.78 -13.34 -1.55
N LEU A 97 -12.57 -12.17 -0.99
CA LEU A 97 -13.05 -10.91 -1.56
C LEU A 97 -12.03 -10.27 -2.52
N GLY A 98 -10.78 -10.73 -2.50
CA GLY A 98 -9.71 -10.22 -3.33
C GLY A 98 -8.88 -9.10 -2.68
N ILE A 99 -7.93 -8.58 -3.47
CA ILE A 99 -7.04 -7.50 -3.01
C ILE A 99 -7.84 -6.22 -2.78
N THR A 100 -7.66 -5.64 -1.61
CA THR A 100 -8.35 -4.45 -1.12
C THR A 100 -7.32 -3.43 -0.66
N CYS A 101 -7.61 -2.15 -0.82
CA CYS A 101 -6.77 -1.05 -0.36
C CYS A 101 -7.49 -0.21 0.69
N ALA A 102 -6.78 0.17 1.75
CA ALA A 102 -7.30 1.03 2.81
C ALA A 102 -6.32 2.13 3.20
N LEU A 103 -6.83 3.22 3.78
CA LEU A 103 -6.02 4.28 4.39
C LEU A 103 -6.11 4.16 5.91
N ILE A 104 -4.96 3.97 6.56
CA ILE A 104 -4.86 3.69 7.99
C ILE A 104 -4.03 4.79 8.65
N PRO A 105 -4.58 5.57 9.59
CA PRO A 105 -3.81 6.55 10.35
C PRO A 105 -2.64 5.88 11.11
N ARG A 106 -1.46 6.53 11.10
CA ARG A 106 -0.25 5.99 11.75
C ARG A 106 -0.46 5.60 13.23
N LYS A 107 -1.34 6.30 13.93
CA LYS A 107 -1.58 6.10 15.37
C LYS A 107 -2.59 4.98 15.68
N THR A 108 -3.02 4.23 14.65
CA THR A 108 -3.95 3.11 14.85
C THR A 108 -3.29 2.02 15.71
N GLU A 109 -4.04 1.52 16.68
CA GLU A 109 -3.58 0.46 17.59
C GLU A 109 -3.18 -0.80 16.81
N GLY A 110 -2.08 -1.43 17.21
CA GLY A 110 -1.53 -2.61 16.54
C GLY A 110 -0.63 -2.33 15.33
N LEU A 111 -0.55 -1.06 14.84
CA LEU A 111 0.35 -0.64 13.78
C LEU A 111 1.69 -0.21 14.35
N SER A 112 2.78 -0.67 13.74
CA SER A 112 4.14 -0.24 14.07
C SER A 112 4.99 -0.04 12.83
N ILE A 113 5.98 0.85 12.95
CA ILE A 113 6.96 1.13 11.91
C ILE A 113 8.33 0.74 12.46
N GLY A 114 9.05 -0.10 11.73
CA GLY A 114 10.34 -0.61 12.16
C GLY A 114 11.51 0.30 11.79
N THR A 115 12.71 -0.24 11.97
CA THR A 115 13.95 0.46 11.68
C THR A 115 14.09 0.79 10.19
N ARG A 116 14.54 2.00 9.90
CA ARG A 116 14.75 2.46 8.53
C ARG A 116 15.69 1.55 7.75
N HIS A 117 15.31 1.18 6.55
CA HIS A 117 16.16 0.52 5.58
C HIS A 117 17.12 1.52 4.91
N ARG A 118 18.26 1.03 4.43
CA ARG A 118 19.21 1.77 3.58
C ARG A 118 19.47 0.98 2.30
N PRO A 119 18.51 0.94 1.36
CA PRO A 119 18.68 0.20 0.11
C PRO A 119 19.85 0.75 -0.69
N ILE A 120 20.84 -0.10 -0.98
CA ILE A 120 22.05 0.28 -1.75
C ILE A 120 22.78 1.50 -1.16
N GLY A 121 22.66 1.76 0.15
CA GLY A 121 23.25 2.92 0.81
C GLY A 121 22.52 4.24 0.61
N GLU A 122 21.44 4.27 -0.13
CA GLU A 122 20.67 5.49 -0.43
C GLU A 122 20.04 6.10 0.82
N PRO A 123 20.14 7.42 1.01
CA PRO A 123 19.73 8.08 2.25
C PRO A 123 18.25 8.48 2.30
N PHE A 124 17.37 7.93 1.47
CA PHE A 124 15.96 8.29 1.47
C PHE A 124 15.16 7.59 2.58
N GLN A 125 14.02 8.14 2.94
CA GLN A 125 13.14 7.56 3.95
C GLN A 125 12.46 6.30 3.42
N ASN A 126 12.83 5.15 3.99
CA ASN A 126 12.33 3.85 3.59
C ASN A 126 12.36 2.90 4.79
N GLY A 127 11.34 2.09 4.98
CA GLY A 127 11.31 1.19 6.13
C GLY A 127 10.17 0.18 6.08
N PRO A 128 10.17 -0.80 7.00
CA PRO A 128 9.12 -1.77 7.13
C PRO A 128 7.93 -1.19 7.91
N ILE A 129 6.75 -1.73 7.63
CA ILE A 129 5.54 -1.47 8.40
C ILE A 129 4.89 -2.80 8.80
N TYR A 130 4.40 -2.86 10.02
CA TYR A 130 3.79 -4.04 10.61
C TYR A 130 2.41 -3.72 11.14
N GLY A 131 1.50 -4.67 11.04
CA GLY A 131 0.21 -4.62 11.70
C GLY A 131 -0.13 -5.97 12.28
N LYS A 132 -0.54 -5.97 13.54
CA LYS A 132 -1.03 -7.16 14.23
C LYS A 132 -2.39 -6.86 14.85
N ASP A 133 -3.38 -7.62 14.40
CA ASP A 133 -4.78 -7.49 14.85
C ASP A 133 -5.35 -6.07 14.75
N VAL A 134 -4.91 -5.31 13.76
CA VAL A 134 -5.34 -3.92 13.53
C VAL A 134 -6.78 -3.91 13.05
N PHE A 135 -7.68 -3.31 13.84
CA PHE A 135 -9.05 -3.11 13.41
C PHE A 135 -9.20 -1.79 12.66
N ILE A 136 -9.84 -1.84 11.50
CA ILE A 136 -10.26 -0.66 10.74
C ILE A 136 -11.75 -0.73 10.42
N PRO A 137 -12.50 0.37 10.48
CA PRO A 137 -13.88 0.43 10.00
C PRO A 137 -13.92 0.32 8.46
N MET A 138 -15.06 -0.08 7.89
CA MET A 138 -15.20 -0.25 6.43
C MET A 138 -14.99 1.03 5.65
N ASP A 139 -15.31 2.18 6.20
CA ASP A 139 -15.14 3.52 5.58
C ASP A 139 -13.68 3.91 5.37
N TRP A 140 -12.72 3.18 5.96
CA TRP A 140 -11.30 3.40 5.68
C TRP A 140 -10.81 2.63 4.44
N VAL A 141 -11.64 1.76 3.85
CA VAL A 141 -11.39 1.18 2.53
C VAL A 141 -11.46 2.30 1.49
N ILE A 142 -10.48 2.38 0.62
CA ILE A 142 -10.43 3.38 -0.45
C ILE A 142 -11.63 3.20 -1.37
N GLY A 143 -12.45 4.24 -1.49
CA GLY A 143 -13.71 4.21 -2.25
C GLY A 143 -14.87 3.53 -1.50
N GLY A 144 -14.71 3.20 -0.20
CA GLY A 144 -15.74 2.63 0.66
C GLY A 144 -15.93 1.12 0.52
N ASP A 145 -16.94 0.59 1.20
CA ASP A 145 -17.26 -0.84 1.27
C ASP A 145 -17.43 -1.51 -0.09
N LYS A 146 -18.09 -0.82 -1.04
CA LYS A 146 -18.32 -1.31 -2.40
C LYS A 146 -17.05 -1.54 -3.22
N MET A 147 -15.93 -0.98 -2.78
CA MET A 147 -14.63 -1.10 -3.45
C MET A 147 -13.73 -2.18 -2.83
N ILE A 148 -14.23 -2.96 -1.88
CA ILE A 148 -13.57 -4.17 -1.41
C ILE A 148 -13.35 -5.12 -2.59
N GLY A 149 -12.15 -5.70 -2.69
CA GLY A 149 -11.77 -6.61 -3.77
C GLY A 149 -11.33 -5.93 -5.08
N HIS A 150 -11.48 -4.62 -5.20
CA HIS A 150 -11.10 -3.87 -6.39
C HIS A 150 -9.69 -3.24 -6.30
N GLY A 151 -8.95 -3.52 -5.23
CA GLY A 151 -7.63 -2.93 -4.98
C GLY A 151 -6.60 -3.22 -6.06
N TRP A 152 -6.61 -4.41 -6.67
CA TRP A 152 -5.70 -4.72 -7.76
C TRP A 152 -5.93 -3.83 -8.98
N ARG A 153 -7.18 -3.63 -9.36
CA ARG A 153 -7.54 -2.71 -10.45
C ARG A 153 -7.09 -1.29 -10.15
N MET A 154 -7.35 -0.79 -8.94
CA MET A 154 -6.89 0.55 -8.51
C MET A 154 -5.38 0.69 -8.64
N LEU A 155 -4.61 -0.31 -8.17
CA LEU A 155 -3.15 -0.30 -8.26
C LEU A 155 -2.67 -0.25 -9.71
N MET A 156 -3.24 -1.06 -10.59
CA MET A 156 -2.85 -1.10 -12.00
C MET A 156 -3.19 0.22 -12.69
N GLU A 157 -4.38 0.75 -12.51
CA GLU A 157 -4.81 2.02 -13.12
C GLU A 157 -3.97 3.21 -12.62
N CYS A 158 -3.69 3.30 -11.32
CA CYS A 158 -2.94 4.42 -10.75
C CYS A 158 -1.43 4.34 -10.96
N LEU A 159 -0.84 3.12 -10.92
CA LEU A 159 0.62 2.96 -11.00
C LEU A 159 1.14 2.86 -12.42
N SER A 160 0.35 2.39 -13.39
CA SER A 160 0.81 2.13 -14.76
C SER A 160 1.19 3.40 -15.51
N VAL A 161 0.44 4.48 -15.33
CA VAL A 161 0.60 5.73 -16.10
C VAL A 161 2.00 6.35 -15.89
N GLY A 162 2.40 6.58 -14.64
CA GLY A 162 3.71 7.17 -14.32
C GLY A 162 4.86 6.17 -14.52
N ARG A 163 4.68 4.94 -14.07
CA ARG A 163 5.74 3.91 -14.09
C ARG A 163 6.08 3.45 -15.50
N GLY A 164 5.11 3.39 -16.41
CA GLY A 164 5.33 3.04 -17.80
C GLY A 164 6.24 4.03 -18.54
N ILE A 165 6.42 5.23 -18.03
CA ILE A 165 7.29 6.27 -18.58
C ILE A 165 8.57 6.41 -17.76
N SER A 166 8.45 6.63 -16.46
CA SER A 166 9.60 7.01 -15.61
C SER A 166 10.65 5.89 -15.45
N LEU A 167 10.24 4.63 -15.34
CA LEU A 167 11.17 3.51 -15.20
C LEU A 167 11.97 3.25 -16.49
N PRO A 168 11.35 3.18 -17.69
CA PRO A 168 12.10 3.07 -18.95
C PRO A 168 13.06 4.25 -19.18
N VAL A 169 12.65 5.48 -18.86
CA VAL A 169 13.52 6.68 -18.97
C VAL A 169 14.73 6.57 -18.06
N THR A 170 14.58 6.08 -16.84
CA THR A 170 15.71 5.85 -15.92
C THR A 170 16.71 4.87 -16.51
N GLY A 171 16.25 3.76 -17.10
CA GLY A 171 17.10 2.78 -17.79
C GLY A 171 17.83 3.39 -19.01
N ALA A 172 17.11 4.14 -19.83
CA ALA A 172 17.69 4.81 -20.99
C ALA A 172 18.78 5.84 -20.60
N SER A 173 18.50 6.65 -19.57
CA SER A 173 19.47 7.64 -19.07
C SER A 173 20.73 6.99 -18.49
N ALA A 174 20.56 5.89 -17.72
CA ALA A 174 21.69 5.12 -17.20
C ALA A 174 22.56 4.54 -18.33
N THR A 175 21.93 4.00 -19.38
CA THR A 175 22.63 3.48 -20.56
C THR A 175 23.42 4.55 -21.28
N GLN A 176 22.87 5.76 -21.46
CA GLN A 176 23.56 6.90 -22.05
C GLN A 176 24.78 7.33 -21.23
N ALA A 177 24.64 7.41 -19.90
CA ALA A 177 25.74 7.73 -19.00
C ALA A 177 26.86 6.68 -19.05
N MET A 178 26.50 5.39 -19.07
CA MET A 178 27.45 4.29 -19.23
C MET A 178 28.19 4.36 -20.56
N LEU A 179 27.48 4.61 -21.66
CA LEU A 179 28.08 4.75 -22.99
C LEU A 179 29.09 5.89 -23.02
N LEU A 180 28.73 7.06 -22.52
CA LEU A 180 29.63 8.22 -22.47
C LEU A 180 30.89 7.90 -21.65
N THR A 181 30.72 7.36 -20.45
CA THR A 181 31.84 7.05 -19.56
C THR A 181 32.77 5.99 -20.19
N THR A 182 32.21 4.93 -20.73
CA THR A 182 32.97 3.82 -21.32
C THR A 182 33.73 4.27 -22.56
N SER A 183 33.08 5.03 -23.44
CA SER A 183 33.74 5.51 -24.69
C SER A 183 34.85 6.49 -24.38
N THR A 184 34.68 7.41 -23.40
CA THR A 184 35.73 8.32 -22.97
C THR A 184 36.90 7.56 -22.36
N TYR A 185 36.64 6.61 -21.49
CA TYR A 185 37.68 5.76 -20.90
C TYR A 185 38.44 4.96 -21.93
N ALA A 186 37.75 4.34 -22.89
CA ALA A 186 38.38 3.57 -23.97
C ALA A 186 39.32 4.40 -24.84
N GLN A 187 39.06 5.70 -25.02
CA GLN A 187 39.93 6.61 -25.76
C GLN A 187 41.18 7.03 -24.99
N THR A 188 41.13 7.01 -23.66
CA THR A 188 42.22 7.50 -22.81
C THR A 188 43.04 6.39 -22.18
N ARG A 189 42.58 5.14 -22.18
CA ARG A 189 43.29 4.01 -21.62
C ARG A 189 44.39 3.53 -22.56
N GLU A 190 45.63 3.51 -22.07
CA GLU A 190 46.77 2.81 -22.68
C GLU A 190 46.93 1.41 -22.08
N GLN A 191 47.36 0.45 -22.89
CA GLN A 191 47.69 -0.92 -22.47
C GLN A 191 49.12 -1.02 -21.99
#